data_7c537c78504abb2a52e007490c26f4ce
#
_entry.id   7c537c78504abb2a52e007490c26f4ce
#
_cell.length_a   1.000
_cell.length_b   1.000
_cell.length_c   1.000
_cell.angle_alpha   90.00
_cell.angle_beta   90.00
_cell.angle_gamma   90.00
#
_symmetry.space_group_name_H-M   'P 1'
#
loop_
_entity.id
_entity.type
_entity.pdbx_description
1 polymer ?
#
loop_
_entity_poly.entity_id
_entity_poly.type
_entity_poly.pdbx_seq_one_letter_code
_entity_poly.pdbx_strand_id
1 'polypeptide(L)'
;MEMTVSRRSDFDVADAYPTRGSGAERWIERTDRVVWSEWTDKAPRDEADSFARDGFLILRDLFSPAEVETLVNAAAQLRAEGRDRAGDDVVTEPGSDAVRTIFRLEDHDALMARLSRDARIAGIARFLLGDEVYIHQSRLNYKPGFSGKEFYWHSDFETWHAEDGMPRMRAVSASLLLTDNRAHNGALMLMPGSHRTFVSCVGETPEDNHKSSLKAQKVGTPSQESLRKLAEAHGIADAEGPAGTLILFDCNTIHGSNGNITPFPRSNAFFVYNAVSNALVDPFAARKPRPDWLARRGKPEALKIEDGQLA
;
A
#
# COMPACT_ATOMS: atom_id res chain seq x y z
N MET A 1 -25.36 -1.96 -38.22
CA MET A 1 -25.62 -0.96 -37.14
C MET A 1 -25.75 -1.74 -35.86
N GLU A 2 -24.57 -2.07 -35.30
CA GLU A 2 -24.44 -2.83 -34.06
C GLU A 2 -24.62 -1.88 -32.88
N MET A 3 -25.62 -2.14 -32.06
CA MET A 3 -25.84 -1.41 -30.81
C MET A 3 -24.83 -1.89 -29.78
N THR A 4 -23.86 -1.05 -29.47
CA THR A 4 -22.97 -1.24 -28.35
C THR A 4 -23.77 -1.08 -27.05
N VAL A 5 -24.12 -2.19 -26.41
CA VAL A 5 -24.75 -2.17 -25.09
C VAL A 5 -23.69 -1.82 -24.07
N SER A 6 -23.66 -0.55 -23.67
CA SER A 6 -22.93 -0.11 -22.47
C SER A 6 -23.61 -0.76 -21.26
N ARG A 7 -22.97 -1.77 -20.68
CA ARG A 7 -23.33 -2.26 -19.33
C ARG A 7 -22.82 -1.24 -18.32
N ARG A 8 -23.65 -0.27 -17.95
CA ARG A 8 -23.47 0.49 -16.70
C ARG A 8 -23.77 -0.50 -15.56
N SER A 9 -22.81 -0.64 -14.64
CA SER A 9 -23.05 -1.36 -13.39
C SER A 9 -24.15 -0.64 -12.59
N ASP A 10 -25.04 -1.40 -11.95
CA ASP A 10 -26.19 -0.89 -11.20
C ASP A 10 -25.86 -0.11 -9.91
N PHE A 11 -24.61 0.30 -9.74
CA PHE A 11 -24.12 1.13 -8.63
C PHE A 11 -23.42 2.36 -9.20
N ASP A 12 -24.17 3.43 -9.39
CA ASP A 12 -23.62 4.76 -9.71
C ASP A 12 -22.97 5.33 -8.43
N VAL A 13 -21.75 4.84 -8.11
CA VAL A 13 -20.97 5.36 -6.98
C VAL A 13 -20.41 6.71 -7.39
N ALA A 14 -20.92 7.78 -6.78
CA ALA A 14 -20.45 9.13 -7.05
C ALA A 14 -18.94 9.23 -6.75
N ASP A 15 -18.17 9.81 -7.68
CA ASP A 15 -16.75 10.10 -7.50
C ASP A 15 -16.57 11.21 -6.45
N ALA A 16 -16.21 10.81 -5.23
CA ALA A 16 -15.96 11.75 -4.13
C ALA A 16 -14.55 12.39 -4.20
N TYR A 17 -13.63 11.79 -4.95
CA TYR A 17 -12.22 12.19 -5.02
C TYR A 17 -11.70 12.29 -6.45
N PRO A 18 -12.30 13.14 -7.29
CA PRO A 18 -11.93 13.20 -8.69
C PRO A 18 -10.48 13.65 -8.88
N THR A 19 -9.75 12.88 -9.68
CA THR A 19 -8.32 13.03 -9.93
C THR A 19 -8.00 12.85 -11.41
N ARG A 20 -6.78 13.12 -11.80
CA ARG A 20 -6.24 12.94 -13.15
C ARG A 20 -7.00 13.69 -14.24
N GLY A 21 -7.51 14.86 -13.90
CA GLY A 21 -8.13 15.78 -14.85
C GLY A 21 -7.12 16.68 -15.56
N SER A 22 -7.62 17.47 -16.53
CA SER A 22 -6.83 18.49 -17.26
C SER A 22 -6.69 19.84 -16.52
N GLY A 23 -7.35 19.98 -15.37
CA GLY A 23 -7.33 21.21 -14.55
C GLY A 23 -6.14 21.30 -13.62
N ALA A 24 -6.12 22.34 -12.77
CA ALA A 24 -5.15 22.46 -11.70
C ALA A 24 -5.40 21.42 -10.59
N GLU A 25 -4.37 21.10 -9.82
CA GLU A 25 -4.50 20.30 -8.61
C GLU A 25 -5.56 20.88 -7.67
N ARG A 26 -6.32 20.01 -7.02
CA ARG A 26 -7.32 20.37 -6.02
C ARG A 26 -6.99 19.71 -4.72
N TRP A 27 -7.18 20.44 -3.64
CA TRP A 27 -7.09 19.94 -2.28
C TRP A 27 -8.51 19.67 -1.81
N ILE A 28 -8.84 18.40 -1.66
CA ILE A 28 -10.18 17.94 -1.32
C ILE A 28 -10.15 17.43 0.11
N GLU A 29 -10.95 18.01 0.98
CA GLU A 29 -11.09 17.54 2.36
C GLU A 29 -11.62 16.10 2.36
N ARG A 30 -10.99 15.24 3.15
CA ARG A 30 -11.44 13.87 3.31
C ARG A 30 -12.79 13.83 4.02
N THR A 31 -13.76 13.18 3.39
CA THR A 31 -15.10 12.97 3.97
C THR A 31 -15.24 11.59 4.63
N ASP A 32 -14.36 10.66 4.29
CA ASP A 32 -14.34 9.31 4.87
C ASP A 32 -13.72 9.31 6.27
N ARG A 33 -14.23 8.45 7.14
CA ARG A 33 -13.61 8.23 8.46
C ARG A 33 -12.18 7.70 8.30
N VAL A 34 -11.30 8.02 9.23
CA VAL A 34 -9.95 7.44 9.33
C VAL A 34 -10.01 6.12 10.10
N VAL A 35 -10.70 6.12 11.23
CA VAL A 35 -11.01 4.93 12.01
C VAL A 35 -12.52 4.70 11.94
N TRP A 36 -12.92 3.52 11.48
CA TRP A 36 -14.32 3.19 11.19
C TRP A 36 -15.00 2.41 12.31
N SER A 37 -14.22 1.68 13.14
CA SER A 37 -14.78 0.99 14.29
C SER A 37 -15.29 1.96 15.33
N GLU A 38 -16.37 1.55 16.00
CA GLU A 38 -16.82 2.22 17.21
C GLU A 38 -15.94 1.80 18.40
N TRP A 39 -15.73 2.73 19.32
CA TRP A 39 -14.92 2.48 20.50
C TRP A 39 -15.60 1.47 21.45
N THR A 40 -14.85 0.46 21.84
CA THR A 40 -15.21 -0.44 22.93
C THR A 40 -14.13 -0.39 24.00
N ASP A 41 -14.43 -0.82 25.22
CA ASP A 41 -13.45 -0.86 26.32
C ASP A 41 -12.24 -1.77 26.04
N LYS A 42 -12.32 -2.61 25.00
CA LYS A 42 -11.26 -3.52 24.55
C LYS A 42 -10.48 -2.99 23.33
N ALA A 43 -10.85 -1.83 22.80
CA ALA A 43 -10.16 -1.25 21.65
C ALA A 43 -8.78 -0.69 22.06
N PRO A 44 -7.75 -0.85 21.23
CA PRO A 44 -6.45 -0.22 21.44
C PRO A 44 -6.56 1.30 21.18
N ARG A 45 -7.05 2.03 22.18
CA ARG A 45 -7.48 3.43 22.07
C ARG A 45 -6.33 4.35 21.66
N ASP A 46 -5.17 4.18 22.30
CA ASP A 46 -4.01 5.05 22.06
C ASP A 46 -3.46 4.88 20.64
N GLU A 47 -3.44 3.65 20.13
CA GLU A 47 -3.04 3.34 18.75
C GLU A 47 -4.02 3.92 17.75
N ALA A 48 -5.33 3.79 18.00
CA ALA A 48 -6.31 4.31 17.05
C ALA A 48 -6.38 5.85 17.08
N ASP A 49 -6.23 6.49 18.23
CA ASP A 49 -6.12 7.96 18.33
C ASP A 49 -4.85 8.45 17.61
N SER A 50 -3.73 7.73 17.76
CA SER A 50 -2.49 8.03 17.03
C SER A 50 -2.65 7.83 15.53
N PHE A 51 -3.28 6.74 15.10
CA PHE A 51 -3.59 6.51 13.68
C PHE A 51 -4.52 7.58 13.11
N ALA A 52 -5.58 7.96 13.86
CA ALA A 52 -6.50 9.01 13.44
C ALA A 52 -5.83 10.38 13.34
N ARG A 53 -4.83 10.67 14.18
CA ARG A 53 -4.07 11.93 14.18
C ARG A 53 -3.03 11.98 13.07
N ASP A 54 -2.21 10.94 12.97
CA ASP A 54 -0.99 10.93 12.15
C ASP A 54 -1.17 10.21 10.80
N GLY A 55 -2.15 9.31 10.69
CA GLY A 55 -2.38 8.47 9.50
C GLY A 55 -1.48 7.26 9.43
N PHE A 56 -0.71 6.95 10.47
CA PHE A 56 0.12 5.76 10.55
C PHE A 56 0.43 5.34 12.00
N LEU A 57 0.88 4.09 12.15
CA LEU A 57 1.41 3.50 13.39
C LEU A 57 2.73 2.81 13.11
N ILE A 58 3.63 2.83 14.09
CA ILE A 58 4.86 2.03 14.09
C ILE A 58 4.84 1.14 15.33
N LEU A 59 4.63 -0.15 15.12
CA LEU A 59 4.47 -1.15 16.17
C LEU A 59 5.70 -2.06 16.20
N ARG A 60 6.34 -2.16 17.36
CA ARG A 60 7.53 -2.98 17.58
C ARG A 60 7.18 -4.20 18.43
N ASP A 61 8.04 -5.20 18.38
CA ASP A 61 7.98 -6.37 19.27
C ASP A 61 6.68 -7.21 19.17
N LEU A 62 6.02 -7.17 17.99
CA LEU A 62 4.82 -7.98 17.71
C LEU A 62 5.18 -9.43 17.39
N PHE A 63 6.36 -9.67 16.85
CA PHE A 63 6.85 -10.98 16.43
C PHE A 63 8.10 -11.34 17.24
N SER A 64 8.20 -12.60 17.64
CA SER A 64 9.41 -13.10 18.30
C SER A 64 10.61 -13.10 17.35
N PRO A 65 11.84 -13.06 17.85
CA PRO A 65 13.03 -13.15 17.00
C PRO A 65 13.05 -14.38 16.08
N ALA A 66 12.53 -15.52 16.55
CA ALA A 66 12.46 -16.76 15.77
C ALA A 66 11.44 -16.64 14.60
N GLU A 67 10.28 -16.01 14.82
CA GLU A 67 9.31 -15.72 13.77
C GLU A 67 9.90 -14.77 12.74
N VAL A 68 10.61 -13.72 13.18
CA VAL A 68 11.27 -12.76 12.29
C VAL A 68 12.32 -13.44 11.43
N GLU A 69 13.17 -14.31 12.01
CA GLU A 69 14.17 -15.07 11.27
C GLU A 69 13.53 -15.97 10.21
N THR A 70 12.44 -16.67 10.56
CA THR A 70 11.69 -17.52 9.63
C THR A 70 11.13 -16.72 8.46
N LEU A 71 10.55 -15.55 8.72
CA LEU A 71 10.01 -14.65 7.70
C LEU A 71 11.11 -14.09 6.78
N VAL A 72 12.26 -13.72 7.35
CA VAL A 72 13.42 -13.22 6.59
C VAL A 72 13.94 -14.30 5.64
N ASN A 73 14.03 -15.55 6.10
CA ASN A 73 14.47 -16.68 5.29
C ASN A 73 13.49 -16.98 4.15
N ALA A 74 12.17 -16.99 4.42
CA ALA A 74 11.14 -17.15 3.38
C ALA A 74 11.21 -16.05 2.32
N ALA A 75 11.36 -14.80 2.73
CA ALA A 75 11.52 -13.67 1.80
C ALA A 75 12.80 -13.76 0.96
N ALA A 76 13.90 -14.24 1.53
CA ALA A 76 15.14 -14.46 0.80
C ALA A 76 14.98 -15.56 -0.26
N GLN A 77 14.29 -16.65 0.08
CA GLN A 77 13.96 -17.74 -0.85
C GLN A 77 13.08 -17.25 -1.99
N LEU A 78 11.95 -16.57 -1.68
CA LEU A 78 11.06 -15.98 -2.69
C LEU A 78 11.82 -15.08 -3.67
N ARG A 79 12.76 -14.28 -3.18
CA ARG A 79 13.57 -13.40 -4.03
C ARG A 79 14.54 -14.18 -4.92
N ALA A 80 15.14 -15.25 -4.41
CA ALA A 80 16.02 -16.11 -5.20
C ALA A 80 15.23 -16.80 -6.33
N GLU A 81 14.08 -17.35 -6.02
CA GLU A 81 13.18 -17.99 -7.00
C GLU A 81 12.58 -16.99 -7.98
N GLY A 82 12.29 -15.75 -7.52
CA GLY A 82 11.73 -14.69 -8.35
C GLY A 82 12.61 -14.27 -9.53
N ARG A 83 13.92 -14.52 -9.47
CA ARG A 83 14.83 -14.24 -10.59
C ARG A 83 14.59 -15.14 -11.79
N ASP A 84 14.17 -16.37 -11.54
CA ASP A 84 13.97 -17.39 -12.56
C ASP A 84 12.49 -17.56 -12.92
N ARG A 85 11.61 -16.82 -12.23
CA ARG A 85 10.16 -16.88 -12.43
C ARG A 85 9.76 -16.08 -13.66
N ALA A 86 9.18 -16.72 -14.64
CA ALA A 86 8.51 -16.05 -15.74
C ALA A 86 7.10 -15.63 -15.30
N GLY A 87 6.89 -14.32 -15.08
CA GLY A 87 5.57 -13.79 -14.70
C GLY A 87 5.59 -12.26 -14.64
N ASP A 88 4.45 -11.66 -14.92
CA ASP A 88 4.29 -10.20 -14.85
C ASP A 88 4.33 -9.65 -13.42
N ASP A 89 4.17 -10.53 -12.42
CA ASP A 89 4.12 -10.22 -10.99
C ASP A 89 5.50 -10.02 -10.33
N VAL A 90 6.59 -10.16 -11.10
CA VAL A 90 7.96 -9.87 -10.66
C VAL A 90 8.51 -8.65 -11.41
N VAL A 91 8.86 -7.62 -10.66
CA VAL A 91 9.45 -6.38 -11.19
C VAL A 91 10.91 -6.29 -10.79
N THR A 92 11.79 -5.99 -11.76
CA THR A 92 13.20 -5.77 -11.51
C THR A 92 13.56 -4.29 -11.39
N GLU A 93 14.70 -3.99 -10.77
CA GLU A 93 15.24 -2.63 -10.70
C GLU A 93 15.56 -2.10 -12.11
N PRO A 94 15.29 -0.82 -12.39
CA PRO A 94 15.64 -0.21 -13.67
C PRO A 94 17.13 -0.37 -13.98
N GLY A 95 17.43 -1.04 -15.11
CA GLY A 95 18.80 -1.23 -15.58
C GLY A 95 19.58 -2.37 -14.91
N SER A 96 18.90 -3.26 -14.17
CA SER A 96 19.52 -4.47 -13.63
C SER A 96 18.49 -5.61 -13.50
N ASP A 97 18.99 -6.84 -13.33
CA ASP A 97 18.15 -8.03 -13.11
C ASP A 97 17.80 -8.24 -11.61
N ALA A 98 18.17 -7.29 -10.74
CA ALA A 98 17.86 -7.40 -9.32
C ALA A 98 16.34 -7.28 -9.10
N VAL A 99 15.77 -8.25 -8.41
CA VAL A 99 14.35 -8.22 -8.04
C VAL A 99 14.09 -7.00 -7.17
N ARG A 100 13.13 -6.17 -7.58
CA ARG A 100 12.64 -4.99 -6.85
C ARG A 100 11.38 -5.30 -6.08
N THR A 101 10.44 -5.99 -6.74
CA THR A 101 9.13 -6.29 -6.16
C THR A 101 8.62 -7.64 -6.66
N ILE A 102 8.05 -8.42 -5.76
CA ILE A 102 7.28 -9.63 -6.06
C ILE A 102 5.88 -9.39 -5.53
N PHE A 103 4.88 -9.42 -6.39
CA PHE A 103 3.47 -9.30 -6.00
C PHE A 103 2.85 -10.64 -5.62
N ARG A 104 1.66 -10.62 -5.01
CA ARG A 104 0.87 -11.81 -4.66
C ARG A 104 1.61 -12.75 -3.69
N LEU A 105 2.21 -12.19 -2.64
CA LEU A 105 3.00 -12.96 -1.68
C LEU A 105 2.27 -14.18 -1.12
N GLU A 106 0.99 -14.01 -0.78
CA GLU A 106 0.14 -15.05 -0.21
C GLU A 106 -0.16 -16.21 -1.17
N ASP A 107 0.05 -16.00 -2.46
CA ASP A 107 -0.13 -17.06 -3.48
C ASP A 107 1.17 -17.82 -3.75
N HIS A 108 2.32 -17.24 -3.36
CA HIS A 108 3.63 -17.80 -3.65
C HIS A 108 4.27 -18.57 -2.49
N ASP A 109 3.84 -18.27 -1.25
CA ASP A 109 4.44 -18.85 -0.06
C ASP A 109 3.41 -19.03 1.06
N ALA A 110 3.39 -20.24 1.66
CA ALA A 110 2.41 -20.59 2.70
C ALA A 110 2.59 -19.78 3.98
N LEU A 111 3.83 -19.42 4.35
CA LEU A 111 4.11 -18.59 5.52
C LEU A 111 3.65 -17.14 5.28
N MET A 112 3.86 -16.59 4.09
CA MET A 112 3.35 -15.28 3.70
C MET A 112 1.83 -15.26 3.64
N ALA A 113 1.21 -16.36 3.17
CA ALA A 113 -0.24 -16.54 3.23
C ALA A 113 -0.75 -16.56 4.69
N ARG A 114 -0.05 -17.24 5.61
CA ARG A 114 -0.39 -17.24 7.04
C ARG A 114 -0.19 -15.86 7.66
N LEU A 115 0.93 -15.17 7.33
CA LEU A 115 1.23 -13.81 7.80
C LEU A 115 0.14 -12.81 7.37
N SER A 116 -0.37 -12.91 6.14
CA SER A 116 -1.43 -12.03 5.64
C SER A 116 -2.75 -12.13 6.43
N ARG A 117 -2.94 -13.24 7.16
CA ARG A 117 -4.12 -13.51 8.01
C ARG A 117 -3.85 -13.38 9.50
N ASP A 118 -2.61 -13.05 9.88
CA ASP A 118 -2.21 -12.97 11.29
C ASP A 118 -3.00 -11.88 12.02
N ALA A 119 -3.56 -12.22 13.18
CA ALA A 119 -4.40 -11.31 13.98
C ALA A 119 -3.64 -10.04 14.41
N ARG A 120 -2.32 -10.13 14.55
CA ARG A 120 -1.46 -8.97 14.89
C ARG A 120 -1.37 -7.95 13.76
N ILE A 121 -1.74 -8.32 12.52
CA ILE A 121 -1.78 -7.42 11.36
C ILE A 121 -3.22 -7.27 10.87
N ALA A 122 -3.83 -8.35 10.37
CA ALA A 122 -5.17 -8.32 9.80
C ALA A 122 -6.25 -7.94 10.85
N GLY A 123 -6.05 -8.31 12.12
CA GLY A 123 -6.93 -7.93 13.22
C GLY A 123 -6.94 -6.43 13.47
N ILE A 124 -5.76 -5.79 13.44
CA ILE A 124 -5.65 -4.33 13.58
C ILE A 124 -6.28 -3.64 12.35
N ALA A 125 -5.99 -4.13 11.13
CA ALA A 125 -6.58 -3.58 9.91
C ALA A 125 -8.12 -3.68 9.94
N ARG A 126 -8.68 -4.84 10.31
CA ARG A 126 -10.13 -5.04 10.50
C ARG A 126 -10.72 -4.06 11.51
N PHE A 127 -10.04 -3.84 12.63
CA PHE A 127 -10.46 -2.86 13.62
C PHE A 127 -10.46 -1.44 13.05
N LEU A 128 -9.36 -0.99 12.45
CA LEU A 128 -9.27 0.36 11.87
C LEU A 128 -10.33 0.61 10.80
N LEU A 129 -10.61 -0.40 9.97
CA LEU A 129 -11.57 -0.31 8.86
C LEU A 129 -13.02 -0.57 9.29
N GLY A 130 -13.26 -1.08 10.51
CA GLY A 130 -14.60 -1.35 11.04
C GLY A 130 -15.44 -2.27 10.15
N ASP A 131 -14.80 -3.26 9.52
CA ASP A 131 -15.41 -4.18 8.56
C ASP A 131 -14.57 -5.45 8.45
N GLU A 132 -15.12 -6.51 7.89
CA GLU A 132 -14.32 -7.61 7.39
C GLU A 132 -13.38 -7.12 6.28
N VAL A 133 -12.20 -7.72 6.18
CA VAL A 133 -11.15 -7.27 5.28
C VAL A 133 -10.72 -8.36 4.31
N TYR A 134 -10.23 -7.95 3.15
CA TYR A 134 -9.58 -8.81 2.17
C TYR A 134 -8.26 -8.19 1.70
N ILE A 135 -7.37 -8.99 1.11
CA ILE A 135 -6.13 -8.47 0.51
C ILE A 135 -6.45 -7.86 -0.85
N HIS A 136 -6.33 -6.54 -0.95
CA HIS A 136 -6.38 -5.81 -2.22
C HIS A 136 -5.11 -6.03 -3.04
N GLN A 137 -3.95 -5.94 -2.38
CA GLN A 137 -2.63 -6.15 -2.96
C GLN A 137 -1.67 -6.67 -1.90
N SER A 138 -0.73 -7.53 -2.27
CA SER A 138 0.44 -7.85 -1.45
C SER A 138 1.72 -7.80 -2.26
N ARG A 139 2.84 -7.50 -1.61
CA ARG A 139 4.13 -7.44 -2.29
C ARG A 139 5.31 -7.57 -1.34
N LEU A 140 6.36 -8.26 -1.79
CA LEU A 140 7.69 -8.16 -1.22
C LEU A 140 8.44 -7.04 -1.94
N ASN A 141 8.76 -5.96 -1.24
CA ASN A 141 9.63 -4.92 -1.76
C ASN A 141 11.05 -5.16 -1.30
N TYR A 142 11.97 -5.16 -2.25
CA TYR A 142 13.40 -5.26 -1.99
C TYR A 142 14.14 -4.08 -2.62
N LYS A 143 14.96 -3.44 -1.82
CA LYS A 143 15.82 -2.34 -2.25
C LYS A 143 17.27 -2.79 -2.04
N PRO A 144 17.97 -3.20 -3.11
CA PRO A 144 19.34 -3.68 -3.01
C PRO A 144 20.26 -2.59 -2.48
N GLY A 145 21.35 -3.01 -1.82
CA GLY A 145 22.44 -2.11 -1.47
C GLY A 145 23.07 -1.50 -2.73
N PHE A 146 23.58 -0.28 -2.63
CA PHE A 146 24.26 0.51 -3.65
C PHE A 146 23.44 0.91 -4.89
N SER A 147 22.34 0.25 -5.19
CA SER A 147 21.59 0.44 -6.45
C SER A 147 20.09 0.58 -6.29
N GLY A 148 19.54 0.39 -5.07
CA GLY A 148 18.10 0.49 -4.85
C GLY A 148 17.57 1.88 -5.15
N LYS A 149 16.55 1.99 -6.03
CA LYS A 149 15.99 3.28 -6.44
C LYS A 149 14.93 3.76 -5.47
N GLU A 150 14.66 5.07 -5.52
CA GLU A 150 13.60 5.71 -4.75
C GLU A 150 12.20 5.21 -5.13
N PHE A 151 11.27 5.42 -4.21
CA PHE A 151 9.83 5.48 -4.47
C PHE A 151 9.39 6.91 -4.22
N TYR A 152 8.95 7.60 -5.27
CA TYR A 152 8.59 9.01 -5.18
C TYR A 152 7.34 9.22 -4.34
N TRP A 153 7.16 10.43 -3.82
CA TRP A 153 6.03 10.82 -2.98
C TRP A 153 4.69 10.62 -3.68
N HIS A 154 3.77 9.89 -3.06
CA HIS A 154 2.43 9.60 -3.56
C HIS A 154 1.47 9.24 -2.43
N SER A 155 0.19 9.22 -2.76
CA SER A 155 -0.85 8.53 -2.02
C SER A 155 -1.19 7.24 -2.75
N ASP A 156 -1.24 6.11 -2.05
CA ASP A 156 -1.68 4.83 -2.62
C ASP A 156 -3.13 4.92 -3.12
N PHE A 157 -4.00 5.60 -2.35
CA PHE A 157 -5.41 5.76 -2.68
C PHE A 157 -5.62 6.43 -4.03
N GLU A 158 -4.81 7.43 -4.38
CA GLU A 158 -4.94 8.11 -5.68
C GLU A 158 -4.88 7.11 -6.84
N THR A 159 -3.90 6.21 -6.82
CA THR A 159 -3.75 5.19 -7.84
C THR A 159 -4.85 4.13 -7.76
N TRP A 160 -5.20 3.67 -6.57
CA TRP A 160 -6.25 2.65 -6.41
C TRP A 160 -7.63 3.17 -6.80
N HIS A 161 -7.93 4.43 -6.50
CA HIS A 161 -9.16 5.08 -6.93
C HIS A 161 -9.18 5.27 -8.45
N ALA A 162 -8.14 5.90 -8.99
CA ALA A 162 -8.06 6.23 -10.40
C ALA A 162 -8.03 5.01 -11.32
N GLU A 163 -7.23 3.98 -10.97
CA GLU A 163 -6.91 2.86 -11.86
C GLU A 163 -7.57 1.54 -11.47
N ASP A 164 -7.91 1.34 -10.18
CA ASP A 164 -8.53 0.09 -9.72
C ASP A 164 -10.02 0.25 -9.44
N GLY A 165 -10.51 1.49 -9.27
CA GLY A 165 -11.90 1.74 -8.91
C GLY A 165 -12.19 1.55 -7.43
N MET A 166 -11.23 1.83 -6.52
CA MET A 166 -11.48 1.85 -5.07
C MET A 166 -12.35 3.05 -4.72
N PRO A 167 -13.62 2.86 -4.26
CA PRO A 167 -14.56 3.98 -4.17
C PRO A 167 -14.32 4.90 -2.98
N ARG A 168 -13.81 4.39 -1.85
CA ARG A 168 -13.67 5.13 -0.59
C ARG A 168 -12.29 4.93 0.02
N MET A 169 -11.83 5.89 0.83
CA MET A 169 -10.62 5.78 1.64
C MET A 169 -10.86 4.84 2.83
N ARG A 170 -11.02 3.55 2.53
CA ARG A 170 -11.29 2.50 3.52
C ARG A 170 -10.36 1.30 3.32
N ALA A 171 -9.07 1.61 3.22
CA ALA A 171 -7.99 0.64 3.08
C ALA A 171 -6.79 1.04 3.95
N VAL A 172 -6.01 0.05 4.40
CA VAL A 172 -4.81 0.21 5.23
C VAL A 172 -3.68 -0.61 4.64
N SER A 173 -2.51 0.02 4.47
CA SER A 173 -1.27 -0.65 4.12
C SER A 173 -0.53 -1.09 5.38
N ALA A 174 -0.11 -2.34 5.42
CA ALA A 174 0.75 -2.92 6.45
C ALA A 174 2.10 -3.27 5.82
N SER A 175 3.19 -2.71 6.36
CA SER A 175 4.56 -2.96 5.94
C SER A 175 5.34 -3.60 7.10
N LEU A 176 5.61 -4.89 7.01
CA LEU A 176 6.47 -5.60 7.95
C LEU A 176 7.92 -5.50 7.49
N LEU A 177 8.78 -4.96 8.33
CA LEU A 177 10.21 -4.84 8.05
C LEU A 177 10.90 -6.21 8.21
N LEU A 178 11.57 -6.66 7.16
CA LEU A 178 12.33 -7.92 7.15
C LEU A 178 13.84 -7.70 7.23
N THR A 179 14.25 -6.43 7.27
CA THR A 179 15.62 -5.97 7.55
C THR A 179 15.52 -4.75 8.45
N ASP A 180 16.60 -4.34 9.05
CA ASP A 180 16.68 -3.04 9.71
C ASP A 180 16.46 -1.94 8.69
N ASN A 181 15.43 -1.12 8.90
CA ASN A 181 15.15 0.05 8.07
C ASN A 181 15.63 1.32 8.76
N ARG A 182 16.47 2.08 8.09
CA ARG A 182 17.07 3.33 8.55
C ARG A 182 16.92 4.40 7.46
N ALA A 183 16.96 5.67 7.82
CA ALA A 183 16.91 6.76 6.85
C ALA A 183 17.94 6.59 5.72
N HIS A 184 19.16 6.14 6.07
CA HIS A 184 20.26 5.98 5.11
C HIS A 184 20.10 4.81 4.13
N ASN A 185 19.30 3.76 4.42
CA ASN A 185 19.05 2.65 3.49
C ASN A 185 17.67 2.71 2.85
N GLY A 186 17.00 3.89 2.95
CA GLY A 186 15.74 4.19 2.31
C GLY A 186 14.52 3.67 3.07
N ALA A 187 14.47 3.88 4.39
CA ALA A 187 13.26 3.70 5.19
C ALA A 187 12.06 4.42 4.56
N LEU A 188 10.86 3.98 4.88
CA LEU A 188 9.64 4.65 4.47
C LEU A 188 9.56 6.02 5.17
N MET A 189 9.28 7.07 4.40
CA MET A 189 8.98 8.41 4.87
C MET A 189 7.49 8.67 4.75
N LEU A 190 6.88 9.25 5.77
CA LEU A 190 5.46 9.56 5.83
C LEU A 190 5.27 11.03 6.23
N MET A 191 4.24 11.68 5.70
CA MET A 191 3.84 13.01 6.15
C MET A 191 2.68 12.87 7.14
N PRO A 192 2.90 13.08 8.47
CA PRO A 192 1.87 12.93 9.50
C PRO A 192 0.67 13.83 9.20
N GLY A 193 -0.57 13.33 9.33
CA GLY A 193 -1.79 14.12 9.12
C GLY A 193 -2.17 14.37 7.65
N SER A 194 -1.29 14.09 6.68
CA SER A 194 -1.56 14.31 5.25
C SER A 194 -2.75 13.50 4.71
N HIS A 195 -3.07 12.39 5.35
CA HIS A 195 -4.19 11.51 4.99
C HIS A 195 -5.58 12.19 5.09
N ARG A 196 -5.66 13.35 5.76
CA ARG A 196 -6.92 14.11 5.93
C ARG A 196 -7.30 14.94 4.71
N THR A 197 -6.36 15.11 3.79
CA THR A 197 -6.58 15.88 2.57
C THR A 197 -6.18 15.05 1.35
N PHE A 198 -7.09 14.92 0.41
CA PHE A 198 -6.77 14.31 -0.88
C PHE A 198 -6.25 15.39 -1.82
N VAL A 199 -5.04 15.19 -2.34
CA VAL A 199 -4.48 16.07 -3.38
C VAL A 199 -4.71 15.38 -4.72
N SER A 200 -5.61 15.94 -5.53
CA SER A 200 -5.87 15.40 -6.87
C SER A 200 -4.65 15.62 -7.77
N CYS A 201 -4.32 14.61 -8.55
CA CYS A 201 -3.20 14.70 -9.48
C CYS A 201 -3.66 15.18 -10.87
N VAL A 202 -2.75 15.77 -11.62
CA VAL A 202 -3.01 16.27 -12.97
C VAL A 202 -2.48 15.30 -14.02
N GLY A 203 -3.14 15.25 -15.17
CA GLY A 203 -2.75 14.43 -16.31
C GLY A 203 -3.61 13.19 -16.47
N GLU A 204 -3.74 12.73 -17.70
CA GLU A 204 -4.51 11.53 -18.03
C GLU A 204 -3.73 10.26 -17.69
N THR A 205 -4.44 9.20 -17.32
CA THR A 205 -3.84 7.88 -17.13
C THR A 205 -3.45 7.28 -18.49
N PRO A 206 -2.17 7.03 -18.74
CA PRO A 206 -1.75 6.35 -19.97
C PRO A 206 -2.30 4.91 -20.02
N GLU A 207 -2.45 4.38 -21.22
CA GLU A 207 -2.76 2.96 -21.37
C GLU A 207 -1.62 2.11 -20.77
N ASP A 208 -1.97 1.06 -20.04
CA ASP A 208 -1.02 0.18 -19.35
C ASP A 208 -0.02 0.94 -18.44
N ASN A 209 -0.47 2.04 -17.80
CA ASN A 209 0.36 2.88 -16.94
C ASN A 209 1.17 2.08 -15.91
N HIS A 210 0.63 0.98 -15.39
CA HIS A 210 1.31 0.12 -14.42
C HIS A 210 2.68 -0.40 -14.90
N LYS A 211 2.87 -0.64 -16.20
CA LYS A 211 4.15 -1.12 -16.77
C LYS A 211 5.30 -0.11 -16.59
N SER A 212 4.97 1.16 -16.53
CA SER A 212 5.94 2.24 -16.30
C SER A 212 5.97 2.71 -14.86
N SER A 213 4.81 2.85 -14.21
CA SER A 213 4.70 3.40 -12.85
C SER A 213 5.33 2.50 -11.78
N LEU A 214 5.33 1.18 -11.97
CA LEU A 214 6.02 0.23 -11.08
C LEU A 214 7.56 0.40 -11.08
N LYS A 215 8.11 1.01 -12.11
CA LYS A 215 9.55 1.32 -12.23
C LYS A 215 9.85 2.75 -11.79
N ALA A 216 9.03 3.70 -12.21
CA ALA A 216 9.14 5.11 -11.85
C ALA A 216 7.77 5.79 -12.00
N GLN A 217 7.17 6.19 -10.87
CA GLN A 217 5.85 6.83 -10.88
C GLN A 217 5.96 8.26 -11.40
N LYS A 218 5.22 8.57 -12.47
CA LYS A 218 5.18 9.89 -13.09
C LYS A 218 3.78 10.50 -13.10
N VAL A 219 2.76 9.67 -13.08
CA VAL A 219 1.34 10.04 -13.03
C VAL A 219 0.80 9.61 -11.66
N GLY A 220 -0.14 10.36 -11.10
CA GLY A 220 -0.68 10.06 -9.77
C GLY A 220 0.26 10.52 -8.64
N THR A 221 1.08 11.53 -8.89
CA THR A 221 1.93 12.17 -7.89
C THR A 221 1.53 13.63 -7.74
N PRO A 222 1.41 14.16 -6.50
CA PRO A 222 1.19 15.58 -6.28
C PRO A 222 2.35 16.42 -6.84
N SER A 223 2.09 17.68 -7.18
CA SER A 223 3.13 18.61 -7.60
C SER A 223 4.14 18.87 -6.49
N GLN A 224 5.35 19.28 -6.87
CA GLN A 224 6.40 19.67 -5.90
C GLN A 224 5.92 20.80 -4.98
N GLU A 225 5.08 21.71 -5.46
CA GLU A 225 4.50 22.77 -4.66
C GLU A 225 3.56 22.22 -3.60
N SER A 226 2.66 21.30 -3.97
CA SER A 226 1.76 20.64 -3.02
C SER A 226 2.53 19.79 -2.01
N LEU A 227 3.53 19.04 -2.44
CA LEU A 227 4.41 18.27 -1.54
C LEU A 227 5.16 19.17 -0.56
N ARG A 228 5.68 20.32 -1.02
CA ARG A 228 6.35 21.30 -0.14
C ARG A 228 5.37 21.83 0.91
N LYS A 229 4.18 22.25 0.51
CA LYS A 229 3.14 22.73 1.43
C LYS A 229 2.74 21.68 2.47
N LEU A 230 2.57 20.43 2.06
CA LEU A 230 2.28 19.33 2.98
C LEU A 230 3.43 19.09 3.96
N ALA A 231 4.67 19.07 3.48
CA ALA A 231 5.85 18.90 4.33
C ALA A 231 6.06 20.06 5.30
N GLU A 232 5.79 21.30 4.89
CA GLU A 232 5.84 22.48 5.76
C GLU A 232 4.75 22.46 6.84
N ALA A 233 3.54 21.95 6.49
CA ALA A 233 2.42 21.89 7.43
C ALA A 233 2.52 20.71 8.42
N HIS A 234 3.06 19.58 7.98
CA HIS A 234 2.99 18.32 8.70
C HIS A 234 4.34 17.72 9.11
N GLY A 235 5.44 18.20 8.52
CA GLY A 235 6.74 17.57 8.65
C GLY A 235 6.87 16.27 7.87
N ILE A 236 7.99 15.59 8.06
CA ILE A 236 8.30 14.28 7.50
C ILE A 236 8.77 13.38 8.64
N ALA A 237 8.20 12.20 8.75
CA ALA A 237 8.58 11.18 9.72
C ALA A 237 9.23 9.99 9.00
N ASP A 238 10.41 9.57 9.48
CA ASP A 238 11.07 8.35 9.03
C ASP A 238 10.52 7.14 9.81
N ALA A 239 9.95 6.18 9.11
CA ALA A 239 9.47 4.94 9.72
C ALA A 239 10.62 3.93 9.88
N GLU A 240 11.49 4.21 10.83
CA GLU A 240 12.64 3.39 11.16
C GLU A 240 12.31 2.29 12.18
N GLY A 241 13.01 1.17 12.08
CA GLY A 241 12.92 0.10 13.05
C GLY A 241 13.79 -1.10 12.69
N PRO A 242 14.04 -2.00 13.67
CA PRO A 242 14.64 -3.30 13.39
C PRO A 242 13.69 -4.19 12.59
N ALA A 243 14.23 -5.27 12.02
CA ALA A 243 13.42 -6.36 11.46
C ALA A 243 12.36 -6.81 12.47
N GLY A 244 11.13 -7.10 12.01
CA GLY A 244 9.97 -7.41 12.84
C GLY A 244 9.12 -6.19 13.23
N THR A 245 9.55 -4.95 12.94
CA THR A 245 8.71 -3.77 13.13
C THR A 245 7.59 -3.75 12.08
N LEU A 246 6.36 -3.52 12.51
CA LEU A 246 5.19 -3.33 11.65
C LEU A 246 4.87 -1.85 11.53
N ILE A 247 4.72 -1.37 10.29
CA ILE A 247 4.24 -0.03 9.97
C ILE A 247 2.87 -0.18 9.32
N LEU A 248 1.84 0.41 9.96
CA LEU A 248 0.50 0.53 9.38
C LEU A 248 0.28 1.96 8.94
N PHE A 249 -0.24 2.19 7.74
CA PHE A 249 -0.56 3.55 7.28
C PHE A 249 -1.83 3.59 6.43
N ASP A 250 -2.54 4.70 6.56
CA ASP A 250 -3.79 4.95 5.84
C ASP A 250 -3.52 5.06 4.33
N CYS A 251 -4.44 4.57 3.53
CA CYS A 251 -4.33 4.56 2.08
C CYS A 251 -4.06 5.94 1.44
N ASN A 252 -4.47 7.02 2.10
CA ASN A 252 -4.25 8.38 1.62
C ASN A 252 -3.04 9.08 2.26
N THR A 253 -2.31 8.46 3.17
CA THR A 253 -1.09 9.07 3.73
C THR A 253 -0.05 9.28 2.63
N ILE A 254 0.40 10.50 2.47
CA ILE A 254 1.50 10.83 1.53
C ILE A 254 2.79 10.21 2.06
N HIS A 255 3.40 9.37 1.23
CA HIS A 255 4.60 8.64 1.60
C HIS A 255 5.56 8.48 0.42
N GLY A 256 6.79 8.14 0.75
CA GLY A 256 7.85 7.89 -0.23
C GLY A 256 9.05 7.21 0.43
N SER A 257 10.08 6.94 -0.33
CA SER A 257 11.36 6.46 0.25
C SER A 257 12.54 6.79 -0.64
N ASN A 258 13.65 7.19 -0.02
CA ASN A 258 14.91 7.49 -0.71
C ASN A 258 15.51 6.27 -1.41
N GLY A 259 16.41 6.49 -2.36
CA GLY A 259 17.29 5.46 -2.90
C GLY A 259 18.22 4.91 -1.83
N ASN A 260 18.89 3.79 -2.13
CA ASN A 260 19.85 3.15 -1.23
C ASN A 260 21.22 3.07 -1.89
N ILE A 261 22.14 3.90 -1.43
CA ILE A 261 23.56 3.90 -1.83
C ILE A 261 24.46 3.24 -0.78
N THR A 262 23.90 2.69 0.31
CA THR A 262 24.62 1.97 1.35
C THR A 262 24.78 0.48 1.00
N PRO A 263 25.70 -0.27 1.63
CA PRO A 263 25.79 -1.71 1.44
C PRO A 263 24.64 -2.50 2.06
N PHE A 264 23.79 -1.87 2.89
CA PHE A 264 22.74 -2.53 3.66
C PHE A 264 21.41 -2.56 2.87
N PRO A 265 20.95 -3.74 2.39
CA PRO A 265 19.69 -3.82 1.67
C PRO A 265 18.50 -3.56 2.59
N ARG A 266 17.36 -3.20 1.99
CA ARG A 266 16.06 -3.10 2.66
C ARG A 266 15.09 -4.09 2.05
N SER A 267 14.38 -4.85 2.90
CA SER A 267 13.35 -5.79 2.49
C SER A 267 12.11 -5.63 3.39
N ASN A 268 10.93 -5.50 2.78
CA ASN A 268 9.67 -5.35 3.50
C ASN A 268 8.58 -6.18 2.83
N ALA A 269 7.76 -6.88 3.63
CA ALA A 269 6.52 -7.49 3.17
C ALA A 269 5.36 -6.52 3.36
N PHE A 270 4.62 -6.24 2.29
CA PHE A 270 3.45 -5.38 2.30
C PHE A 270 2.17 -6.16 2.07
N PHE A 271 1.16 -5.85 2.87
CA PHE A 271 -0.22 -6.32 2.69
C PHE A 271 -1.15 -5.11 2.73
N VAL A 272 -1.94 -4.94 1.70
CA VAL A 272 -2.97 -3.90 1.64
C VAL A 272 -4.31 -4.53 1.94
N TYR A 273 -4.86 -4.16 3.08
CA TYR A 273 -6.19 -4.59 3.50
C TYR A 273 -7.22 -3.58 3.02
N ASN A 274 -8.24 -4.05 2.32
CA ASN A 274 -9.39 -3.25 1.96
C ASN A 274 -10.64 -3.81 2.64
N ALA A 275 -11.57 -2.93 3.03
CA ALA A 275 -12.84 -3.34 3.60
C ALA A 275 -13.68 -4.12 2.57
N VAL A 276 -14.36 -5.18 2.98
CA VAL A 276 -15.21 -5.98 2.08
C VAL A 276 -16.32 -5.13 1.47
N SER A 277 -16.91 -4.20 2.24
CA SER A 277 -17.91 -3.26 1.72
C SER A 277 -17.36 -2.18 0.80
N ASN A 278 -16.02 -2.06 0.68
CA ASN A 278 -15.33 -1.14 -0.22
C ASN A 278 -14.81 -1.86 -1.48
N ALA A 279 -15.58 -2.82 -1.98
CA ALA A 279 -15.26 -3.58 -3.19
C ALA A 279 -14.98 -2.65 -4.37
N LEU A 280 -14.04 -3.06 -5.22
CA LEU A 280 -13.67 -2.29 -6.40
C LEU A 280 -14.82 -2.20 -7.39
N VAL A 281 -15.04 -1.02 -7.94
CA VAL A 281 -15.92 -0.73 -9.07
C VAL A 281 -15.11 -0.49 -10.34
N ASP A 282 -15.71 0.05 -11.38
CA ASP A 282 -14.94 0.47 -12.56
C ASP A 282 -14.00 1.64 -12.19
N PRO A 283 -12.82 1.71 -12.82
CA PRO A 283 -11.86 2.78 -12.57
C PRO A 283 -12.47 4.18 -12.78
N PHE A 284 -12.10 5.12 -11.89
CA PHE A 284 -12.63 6.49 -11.99
C PHE A 284 -11.87 7.34 -13.03
N ALA A 285 -10.59 7.03 -13.29
CA ALA A 285 -9.75 7.82 -14.19
C ALA A 285 -8.83 6.98 -15.09
N ALA A 286 -9.18 5.73 -15.36
CA ALA A 286 -8.51 4.87 -16.33
C ALA A 286 -9.54 4.18 -17.23
N ARG A 287 -9.16 3.88 -18.47
CA ARG A 287 -10.06 3.20 -19.43
C ARG A 287 -10.37 1.76 -19.05
N LYS A 288 -9.44 1.09 -18.38
CA LYS A 288 -9.55 -0.29 -17.91
C LYS A 288 -8.81 -0.42 -16.57
N PRO A 289 -9.23 -1.33 -15.70
CA PRO A 289 -8.54 -1.56 -14.45
C PRO A 289 -7.14 -2.15 -14.68
N ARG A 290 -6.29 -2.00 -13.65
CA ARG A 290 -5.00 -2.69 -13.59
C ARG A 290 -5.22 -4.22 -13.53
N PRO A 291 -4.22 -5.03 -13.90
CA PRO A 291 -4.29 -6.49 -13.80
C PRO A 291 -4.62 -6.99 -12.39
N ASP A 292 -5.30 -8.13 -12.30
CA ASP A 292 -5.72 -8.74 -11.02
C ASP A 292 -4.55 -9.03 -10.06
N TRP A 293 -3.38 -9.30 -10.59
CA TRP A 293 -2.18 -9.49 -9.76
C TRP A 293 -1.68 -8.19 -9.08
N LEU A 294 -2.13 -6.99 -9.52
CA LEU A 294 -1.89 -5.70 -8.87
C LEU A 294 -3.06 -5.25 -7.98
N ALA A 295 -4.27 -5.66 -8.32
CA ALA A 295 -5.47 -5.26 -7.60
C ALA A 295 -6.51 -6.36 -7.70
N ARG A 296 -6.69 -7.15 -6.63
CA ARG A 296 -7.65 -8.24 -6.63
C ARG A 296 -9.06 -7.73 -6.89
N ARG A 297 -9.64 -8.22 -7.99
CA ARG A 297 -10.99 -7.88 -8.44
C ARG A 297 -11.95 -9.05 -8.20
N GLY A 298 -13.21 -8.82 -8.49
CA GLY A 298 -14.27 -9.78 -8.27
C GLY A 298 -14.97 -9.56 -6.93
N LYS A 299 -15.76 -10.54 -6.50
CA LYS A 299 -16.43 -10.47 -5.19
C LYS A 299 -15.38 -10.67 -4.09
N PRO A 300 -15.17 -9.68 -3.21
CA PRO A 300 -14.20 -9.85 -2.15
C PRO A 300 -14.66 -10.93 -1.16
N GLU A 301 -13.72 -11.77 -0.76
CA GLU A 301 -13.91 -12.77 0.28
C GLU A 301 -13.19 -12.32 1.54
N ALA A 302 -13.92 -12.31 2.67
CA ALA A 302 -13.36 -11.95 3.96
C ALA A 302 -12.21 -12.89 4.36
N LEU A 303 -11.12 -12.33 4.83
CA LEU A 303 -10.01 -13.10 5.37
C LEU A 303 -10.43 -13.83 6.66
N LYS A 304 -10.10 -15.10 6.73
CA LYS A 304 -10.13 -15.82 8.00
C LYS A 304 -8.91 -15.45 8.82
N ILE A 305 -9.12 -14.56 9.80
CA ILE A 305 -8.04 -14.12 10.69
C ILE A 305 -7.64 -15.27 11.63
N GLU A 306 -6.35 -15.44 11.81
CA GLU A 306 -5.74 -16.54 12.55
C GLU A 306 -4.84 -16.01 13.68
N ASP A 307 -5.02 -16.58 14.87
CA ASP A 307 -4.17 -16.34 16.03
C ASP A 307 -3.02 -17.36 16.11
N GLY A 308 -2.05 -17.08 16.97
CA GLY A 308 -0.93 -17.97 17.28
C GLY A 308 0.38 -17.58 16.59
N GLN A 309 1.41 -18.35 16.91
CA GLN A 309 2.75 -18.16 16.33
C GLN A 309 2.77 -18.58 14.86
N LEU A 310 3.70 -17.97 14.11
CA LEU A 310 3.85 -18.23 12.67
C LEU A 310 4.61 -19.52 12.35
N ALA A 311 5.28 -20.11 13.31
CA ALA A 311 6.05 -21.37 13.15
C ALA A 311 6.13 -22.15 14.46
#